data_efba3e3e14f98a7a1e56c68d7a6011b8
#
_entry.id   efba3e3e14f98a7a1e56c68d7a6011b8
#
_cell.length_a   1.000
_cell.length_b   1.000
_cell.length_c   1.000
_cell.angle_alpha   90.00
_cell.angle_beta   90.00
_cell.angle_gamma   90.00
#
_symmetry.space_group_name_H-M   'P 1'
#
loop_
_entity.id
_entity.type
_entity.pdbx_description
1 polymer ?
#
loop_
_entity_poly.entity_id
_entity_poly.type
_entity_poly.pdbx_seq_one_letter_code
_entity_poly.pdbx_strand_id
1 'polypeptide(L)'
;MAEVRALADTHRIRARHEFRGLRTAEHYFTVPLDHGSAISATDDQTAGETITVFAREYSSTEYSEEEAAKLPWLLFLQGGPGGRGNRVTSLSGWMKAAAKDFRILMLDQRGTGLSTPVERQSLVLRGDAAAQADYLTHFRADSIVADAEFIRHALDSGPWSVLGQSFGGFCALTYLSYAPKGLREVLITGGLAPLHGPAERVYRATFRRVAERNAEYFAWYPEDRETVTRIVRHLEQHEEFLASGERLTPERFQMVGSFLGGNTRVDSLHYLLEDAFIETPLGDRLSEAFLEQVRSLVSRAGNPLYAVLHESIYGQGEATDWAAWRVLEEFPEFKPGAEAPLLTGEMVYPWYFEQDPALIPLRDVAALLAAKSDWCPLYDHQQLAVNKVPVAAAVYKDDIYVDHDLSMETAAAVRGLQTWVTDDFHHDGIGEDGEGIFRRLIGLVRSSR
;
A
#
# COMPACT_ATOMS: atom_id res chain seq x y z
N MET A 1 1.06 -37.96 -0.78
CA MET A 1 0.05 -38.11 0.32
C MET A 1 0.52 -37.59 1.66
N ALA A 2 1.79 -37.66 2.04
CA ALA A 2 2.33 -37.03 3.26
C ALA A 2 2.36 -35.48 3.12
N GLU A 3 2.76 -34.95 1.98
CA GLU A 3 2.81 -33.50 1.65
C GLU A 3 1.42 -32.83 1.72
N VAL A 4 0.40 -33.47 1.14
CA VAL A 4 -1.00 -32.98 1.19
C VAL A 4 -1.54 -32.97 2.62
N ARG A 5 -1.09 -33.91 3.49
CA ARG A 5 -1.45 -33.92 4.90
C ARG A 5 -0.76 -32.81 5.71
N ALA A 6 0.51 -32.51 5.45
CA ALA A 6 1.24 -31.46 6.15
C ALA A 6 0.65 -30.06 5.88
N LEU A 7 0.21 -29.78 4.65
CA LEU A 7 -0.46 -28.52 4.29
C LEU A 7 -1.88 -28.40 4.87
N ALA A 8 -2.60 -29.52 5.03
CA ALA A 8 -3.95 -29.51 5.61
C ALA A 8 -3.98 -29.03 7.08
N ASP A 9 -2.90 -29.28 7.83
CA ASP A 9 -2.78 -28.83 9.23
C ASP A 9 -2.41 -27.34 9.34
N THR A 10 -2.00 -26.70 8.24
CA THR A 10 -1.60 -25.27 8.21
C THR A 10 -2.75 -24.32 7.86
N HIS A 11 -3.90 -24.84 7.42
CA HIS A 11 -5.07 -24.05 7.02
C HIS A 11 -6.29 -24.39 7.88
N ARG A 12 -6.98 -23.36 8.37
CA ARG A 12 -8.25 -23.50 9.08
C ARG A 12 -9.22 -22.41 8.69
N ILE A 13 -10.50 -22.75 8.60
CA ILE A 13 -11.60 -21.79 8.49
C ILE A 13 -12.21 -21.62 9.88
N ARG A 14 -12.20 -20.40 10.41
CA ARG A 14 -12.67 -20.08 11.76
C ARG A 14 -14.17 -19.77 11.80
N ALA A 15 -14.66 -19.02 10.81
CA ALA A 15 -16.04 -18.59 10.75
C ALA A 15 -16.53 -18.44 9.31
N ARG A 16 -17.84 -18.61 9.12
CA ARG A 16 -18.56 -18.33 7.89
C ARG A 16 -19.77 -17.47 8.22
N HIS A 17 -20.06 -16.50 7.38
CA HIS A 17 -21.21 -15.63 7.54
C HIS A 17 -21.91 -15.42 6.20
N GLU A 18 -23.23 -15.26 6.26
CA GLU A 18 -24.05 -14.88 5.11
C GLU A 18 -24.95 -13.71 5.51
N PHE A 19 -24.84 -12.60 4.79
CA PHE A 19 -25.62 -11.40 5.04
C PHE A 19 -25.64 -10.48 3.80
N ARG A 20 -26.78 -9.83 3.56
CA ARG A 20 -26.92 -8.78 2.54
C ARG A 20 -26.39 -9.14 1.15
N GLY A 21 -26.65 -10.36 0.69
CA GLY A 21 -26.20 -10.81 -0.63
C GLY A 21 -24.74 -11.23 -0.68
N LEU A 22 -24.06 -11.29 0.47
CA LEU A 22 -22.64 -11.59 0.60
C LEU A 22 -22.44 -12.82 1.48
N ARG A 23 -21.64 -13.77 1.01
CA ARG A 23 -21.12 -14.90 1.80
C ARG A 23 -19.64 -14.68 2.08
N THR A 24 -19.21 -14.91 3.32
CA THR A 24 -17.81 -14.75 3.74
C THR A 24 -17.30 -16.00 4.45
N ALA A 25 -16.00 -16.28 4.29
CA ALA A 25 -15.27 -17.25 5.11
C ALA A 25 -13.95 -16.66 5.60
N GLU A 26 -13.59 -16.96 6.84
CA GLU A 26 -12.38 -16.49 7.50
C GLU A 26 -11.32 -17.59 7.48
N HIS A 27 -10.29 -17.42 6.66
CA HIS A 27 -9.20 -18.35 6.50
C HIS A 27 -7.98 -17.90 7.30
N TYR A 28 -7.39 -18.82 8.04
CA TYR A 28 -6.13 -18.62 8.76
C TYR A 28 -5.12 -19.65 8.27
N PHE A 29 -3.95 -19.17 7.89
CA PHE A 29 -2.85 -19.99 7.41
C PHE A 29 -1.66 -19.83 8.33
N THR A 30 -1.01 -20.95 8.68
CA THR A 30 0.28 -20.92 9.36
C THR A 30 1.35 -21.04 8.30
N VAL A 31 2.13 -19.97 8.11
CA VAL A 31 3.15 -19.88 7.06
C VAL A 31 4.53 -19.66 7.68
N PRO A 32 5.63 -20.01 7.00
CA PRO A 32 6.97 -19.66 7.47
C PRO A 32 7.16 -18.14 7.59
N LEU A 33 7.87 -17.69 8.62
CA LEU A 33 8.34 -16.29 8.68
C LEU A 33 9.33 -16.03 7.53
N ASP A 34 10.32 -16.89 7.41
CA ASP A 34 11.30 -16.88 6.33
C ASP A 34 11.00 -18.04 5.37
N HIS A 35 10.69 -17.72 4.13
CA HIS A 35 10.47 -18.70 3.06
C HIS A 35 11.78 -19.18 2.41
N GLY A 36 12.95 -18.71 2.89
CA GLY A 36 14.24 -18.97 2.25
C GLY A 36 14.40 -18.23 0.92
N SER A 37 15.46 -18.56 0.19
CA SER A 37 15.77 -17.91 -1.09
C SER A 37 14.90 -18.40 -2.26
N ALA A 38 13.95 -19.31 -2.03
CA ALA A 38 13.13 -19.92 -3.09
C ALA A 38 11.65 -19.70 -2.81
N ILE A 39 11.02 -18.75 -3.50
CA ILE A 39 9.56 -18.57 -3.54
C ILE A 39 8.84 -19.85 -4.06
N SER A 40 9.57 -20.77 -4.64
CA SER A 40 9.03 -22.02 -5.21
C SER A 40 9.40 -23.29 -4.43
N ALA A 41 9.96 -23.21 -3.23
CA ALA A 41 10.42 -24.37 -2.50
C ALA A 41 9.24 -25.22 -1.98
N THR A 42 9.08 -26.39 -2.56
CA THR A 42 8.11 -27.41 -2.18
C THR A 42 8.67 -28.48 -1.23
N ASP A 43 9.94 -28.39 -0.85
CA ASP A 43 10.60 -29.44 -0.08
C ASP A 43 11.08 -28.99 1.30
N ASP A 44 10.62 -29.76 2.31
CA ASP A 44 11.15 -29.94 3.68
C ASP A 44 11.41 -28.67 4.50
N GLN A 45 10.37 -27.85 4.71
CA GLN A 45 10.42 -26.73 5.66
C GLN A 45 9.98 -27.20 7.06
N THR A 46 10.82 -27.97 7.72
CA THR A 46 10.67 -28.25 9.13
C THR A 46 11.72 -27.46 9.90
N ALA A 47 11.28 -26.56 10.76
CA ALA A 47 12.00 -25.97 11.91
C ALA A 47 12.31 -24.46 11.89
N GLY A 48 11.65 -23.64 11.06
CA GLY A 48 11.72 -22.19 11.19
C GLY A 48 10.58 -21.61 12.01
N GLU A 49 10.70 -20.35 12.41
CA GLU A 49 9.60 -19.59 12.99
C GLU A 49 8.44 -19.47 12.00
N THR A 50 7.20 -19.61 12.50
CA THR A 50 6.00 -19.45 11.69
C THR A 50 5.17 -18.27 12.16
N ILE A 51 4.42 -17.67 11.22
CA ILE A 51 3.45 -16.61 11.49
C ILE A 51 2.08 -17.04 10.98
N THR A 52 1.04 -16.34 11.44
CA THR A 52 -0.32 -16.50 10.89
C THR A 52 -0.53 -15.48 9.79
N VAL A 53 -1.05 -15.92 8.65
CA VAL A 53 -1.59 -15.06 7.59
C VAL A 53 -3.09 -15.29 7.49
N PHE A 54 -3.84 -14.20 7.48
CA PHE A 54 -5.28 -14.19 7.39
C PHE A 54 -5.73 -13.79 5.99
N ALA A 55 -6.76 -14.47 5.48
CA ALA A 55 -7.47 -14.05 4.29
C ALA A 55 -8.98 -14.17 4.48
N ARG A 56 -9.74 -13.26 3.91
CA ARG A 56 -11.19 -13.36 3.88
C ARG A 56 -11.68 -13.65 2.48
N GLU A 57 -12.39 -14.77 2.35
CA GLU A 57 -13.13 -15.10 1.14
C GLU A 57 -14.43 -14.32 1.09
N TYR A 58 -14.77 -13.84 -0.10
CA TYR A 58 -16.05 -13.23 -0.42
C TYR A 58 -16.63 -13.88 -1.68
N SER A 59 -17.93 -14.22 -1.62
CA SER A 59 -18.70 -14.70 -2.77
C SER A 59 -20.13 -14.17 -2.73
N SER A 60 -20.78 -14.11 -3.90
CA SER A 60 -22.19 -13.69 -4.01
C SER A 60 -23.13 -14.80 -3.56
N THR A 61 -24.23 -14.44 -2.87
CA THR A 61 -25.31 -15.37 -2.56
C THR A 61 -26.26 -15.60 -3.74
N GLU A 62 -26.02 -14.96 -4.90
CA GLU A 62 -26.70 -15.29 -6.15
C GLU A 62 -26.36 -16.70 -6.63
N TYR A 63 -25.23 -17.25 -6.18
CA TYR A 63 -24.81 -18.63 -6.38
C TYR A 63 -25.10 -19.46 -5.12
N SER A 64 -25.45 -20.74 -5.30
CA SER A 64 -25.40 -21.70 -4.20
C SER A 64 -23.96 -21.88 -3.70
N GLU A 65 -23.76 -22.45 -2.52
CA GLU A 65 -22.41 -22.73 -2.01
C GLU A 65 -21.62 -23.63 -2.95
N GLU A 66 -22.28 -24.64 -3.56
CA GLU A 66 -21.66 -25.57 -4.48
C GLU A 66 -21.21 -24.89 -5.80
N GLU A 67 -22.04 -23.97 -6.33
CA GLU A 67 -21.70 -23.19 -7.52
C GLU A 67 -20.58 -22.20 -7.22
N ALA A 68 -20.67 -21.46 -6.11
CA ALA A 68 -19.64 -20.54 -5.68
C ALA A 68 -18.30 -21.25 -5.47
N ALA A 69 -18.30 -22.48 -4.92
CA ALA A 69 -17.08 -23.28 -4.72
C ALA A 69 -16.36 -23.65 -6.03
N LYS A 70 -17.05 -23.65 -7.18
CA LYS A 70 -16.50 -23.95 -8.51
C LYS A 70 -15.91 -22.72 -9.21
N LEU A 71 -16.23 -21.49 -8.73
CA LEU A 71 -15.66 -20.28 -9.31
C LEU A 71 -14.15 -20.21 -9.07
N PRO A 72 -13.37 -19.71 -10.04
CA PRO A 72 -11.94 -19.50 -9.85
C PRO A 72 -11.66 -18.42 -8.79
N TRP A 73 -10.47 -18.49 -8.20
CA TRP A 73 -10.02 -17.50 -7.24
C TRP A 73 -9.52 -16.22 -7.90
N LEU A 74 -9.88 -15.09 -7.30
CA LEU A 74 -9.25 -13.79 -7.52
C LEU A 74 -8.61 -13.35 -6.21
N LEU A 75 -7.28 -13.38 -6.14
CA LEU A 75 -6.53 -12.83 -5.03
C LEU A 75 -6.45 -11.32 -5.17
N PHE A 76 -6.82 -10.59 -4.13
CA PHE A 76 -6.60 -9.14 -4.05
C PHE A 76 -5.40 -8.82 -3.16
N LEU A 77 -4.43 -8.10 -3.73
CA LEU A 77 -3.25 -7.59 -3.06
C LEU A 77 -3.43 -6.09 -2.79
N GLN A 78 -3.49 -5.76 -1.49
CA GLN A 78 -3.75 -4.40 -1.01
C GLN A 78 -2.52 -3.51 -1.19
N GLY A 79 -2.77 -2.20 -1.34
CA GLY A 79 -1.74 -1.16 -1.31
C GLY A 79 -1.14 -0.91 0.07
N GLY A 80 -0.28 0.06 0.15
CA GLY A 80 0.45 0.48 1.34
C GLY A 80 1.90 0.80 1.01
N PRO A 81 2.89 0.08 1.62
CA PRO A 81 2.85 -1.20 2.36
C PRO A 81 2.05 -1.15 3.67
N GLY A 82 1.78 -2.31 4.25
CA GLY A 82 1.08 -2.39 5.54
C GLY A 82 -0.45 -2.20 5.48
N GLY A 83 -1.04 -2.14 4.29
CA GLY A 83 -2.49 -2.12 4.10
C GLY A 83 -3.11 -3.51 4.33
N ARG A 84 -4.13 -3.58 5.21
CA ARG A 84 -4.94 -4.80 5.36
C ARG A 84 -6.05 -4.85 4.31
N GLY A 85 -6.54 -6.03 3.99
CA GLY A 85 -7.71 -6.21 3.14
C GLY A 85 -8.95 -5.49 3.68
N ASN A 86 -9.73 -4.86 2.80
CA ASN A 86 -10.93 -4.12 3.20
C ASN A 86 -11.98 -5.04 3.83
N ARG A 87 -12.67 -4.52 4.86
CA ARG A 87 -13.81 -5.20 5.52
C ARG A 87 -15.10 -4.68 4.92
N VAL A 88 -15.60 -5.38 3.90
CA VAL A 88 -16.81 -4.97 3.20
C VAL A 88 -18.05 -5.61 3.80
N THR A 89 -19.17 -4.89 3.74
CA THR A 89 -20.48 -5.32 4.26
C THR A 89 -21.49 -5.59 3.14
N SER A 90 -21.10 -5.33 1.89
CA SER A 90 -21.87 -5.61 0.67
C SER A 90 -20.93 -5.62 -0.53
N LEU A 91 -21.32 -6.32 -1.60
CA LEU A 91 -20.60 -6.28 -2.87
C LEU A 91 -20.90 -4.96 -3.59
N SER A 92 -19.84 -4.15 -3.83
CA SER A 92 -19.92 -2.88 -4.56
C SER A 92 -18.66 -2.68 -5.41
N GLY A 93 -18.67 -1.68 -6.30
CA GLY A 93 -17.54 -1.35 -7.15
C GLY A 93 -16.96 -2.57 -7.87
N TRP A 94 -15.63 -2.69 -7.85
CA TRP A 94 -14.92 -3.79 -8.50
C TRP A 94 -15.30 -5.18 -7.96
N MET A 95 -15.59 -5.29 -6.66
CA MET A 95 -15.96 -6.58 -6.05
C MET A 95 -17.30 -7.10 -6.58
N LYS A 96 -18.26 -6.20 -6.83
CA LYS A 96 -19.56 -6.58 -7.44
C LYS A 96 -19.37 -7.10 -8.86
N ALA A 97 -18.48 -6.48 -9.62
CA ALA A 97 -18.16 -6.95 -10.95
C ALA A 97 -17.40 -8.30 -10.93
N ALA A 98 -16.42 -8.41 -10.05
CA ALA A 98 -15.57 -9.62 -9.93
C ALA A 98 -16.34 -10.84 -9.40
N ALA A 99 -17.26 -10.65 -8.44
CA ALA A 99 -18.01 -11.74 -7.81
C ALA A 99 -18.94 -12.50 -8.78
N LYS A 100 -19.15 -11.99 -10.00
CA LYS A 100 -19.86 -12.72 -11.07
C LYS A 100 -19.03 -13.87 -11.64
N ASP A 101 -17.72 -13.76 -11.63
CA ASP A 101 -16.82 -14.70 -12.29
C ASP A 101 -15.84 -15.38 -11.31
N PHE A 102 -15.73 -14.87 -10.07
CA PHE A 102 -14.69 -15.23 -9.11
C PHE A 102 -15.19 -15.38 -7.68
N ARG A 103 -14.51 -16.24 -6.94
CA ARG A 103 -14.39 -16.13 -5.49
C ARG A 103 -13.26 -15.18 -5.18
N ILE A 104 -13.51 -14.17 -4.36
CA ILE A 104 -12.54 -13.12 -4.06
C ILE A 104 -11.84 -13.46 -2.75
N LEU A 105 -10.52 -13.51 -2.76
CA LEU A 105 -9.69 -13.70 -1.57
C LEU A 105 -9.00 -12.37 -1.21
N MET A 106 -9.47 -11.72 -0.15
CA MET A 106 -8.89 -10.50 0.38
C MET A 106 -7.84 -10.86 1.42
N LEU A 107 -6.57 -10.71 1.05
CA LEU A 107 -5.44 -11.02 1.92
C LEU A 107 -5.18 -9.87 2.90
N ASP A 108 -5.11 -10.18 4.20
CA ASP A 108 -4.35 -9.35 5.12
C ASP A 108 -2.89 -9.77 4.95
N GLN A 109 -2.13 -8.97 4.25
CA GLN A 109 -0.71 -9.26 4.04
C GLN A 109 -0.01 -9.43 5.38
N ARG A 110 1.08 -10.21 5.42
CA ARG A 110 1.86 -10.41 6.66
C ARG A 110 2.13 -9.07 7.37
N GLY A 111 2.02 -9.05 8.68
CA GLY A 111 2.18 -7.85 9.48
C GLY A 111 0.93 -6.98 9.62
N THR A 112 -0.19 -7.32 8.96
CA THR A 112 -1.38 -6.47 8.89
C THR A 112 -2.64 -7.17 9.41
N GLY A 113 -3.59 -6.39 9.86
CA GLY A 113 -4.96 -6.84 10.15
C GLY A 113 -5.02 -8.01 11.14
N LEU A 114 -5.62 -9.13 10.71
CA LEU A 114 -5.72 -10.37 11.48
C LEU A 114 -4.59 -11.38 11.21
N SER A 115 -3.67 -11.05 10.31
CA SER A 115 -2.37 -11.72 10.23
C SER A 115 -1.56 -11.41 11.48
N THR A 116 -0.46 -12.15 11.74
CA THR A 116 0.44 -11.80 12.86
C THR A 116 0.84 -10.34 12.74
N PRO A 117 0.33 -9.44 13.60
CA PRO A 117 0.44 -8.00 13.34
C PRO A 117 1.81 -7.47 13.71
N VAL A 118 2.30 -6.52 12.92
CA VAL A 118 3.44 -5.68 13.28
C VAL A 118 2.90 -4.40 13.93
N GLU A 119 2.89 -4.42 15.25
CA GLU A 119 2.51 -3.30 16.09
C GLU A 119 3.61 -3.01 17.11
N ARG A 120 3.64 -1.80 17.67
CA ARG A 120 4.60 -1.44 18.72
C ARG A 120 4.64 -2.48 19.85
N GLN A 121 3.47 -2.99 20.24
CA GLN A 121 3.33 -3.94 21.36
C GLN A 121 3.93 -5.32 21.03
N SER A 122 3.82 -5.78 19.79
CA SER A 122 4.35 -7.08 19.36
C SER A 122 5.82 -7.01 18.97
N LEU A 123 6.23 -5.90 18.31
CA LEU A 123 7.58 -5.79 17.78
C LEU A 123 8.64 -5.67 18.88
N VAL A 124 8.34 -4.96 19.97
CA VAL A 124 9.26 -4.85 21.13
C VAL A 124 9.63 -6.21 21.74
N LEU A 125 8.76 -7.22 21.58
CA LEU A 125 9.02 -8.57 22.08
C LEU A 125 10.05 -9.36 21.25
N ARG A 126 10.45 -8.81 20.09
CA ARG A 126 11.46 -9.40 19.21
C ARG A 126 12.90 -9.18 19.70
N GLY A 127 13.11 -8.29 20.65
CA GLY A 127 14.42 -7.96 21.18
C GLY A 127 14.83 -6.52 20.91
N ASP A 128 16.13 -6.31 20.67
CA ASP A 128 16.70 -4.99 20.37
C ASP A 128 16.36 -4.52 18.93
N ALA A 129 16.78 -3.31 18.60
CA ALA A 129 16.51 -2.72 17.28
C ALA A 129 17.04 -3.56 16.11
N ALA A 130 18.19 -4.25 16.29
CA ALA A 130 18.75 -5.09 15.26
C ALA A 130 17.89 -6.33 15.01
N ALA A 131 17.42 -7.01 16.06
CA ALA A 131 16.53 -8.16 15.96
C ALA A 131 15.16 -7.76 15.38
N GLN A 132 14.66 -6.58 15.73
CA GLN A 132 13.40 -6.05 15.17
C GLN A 132 13.56 -5.69 13.68
N ALA A 133 14.68 -5.08 13.28
CA ALA A 133 14.95 -4.75 11.89
C ALA A 133 15.12 -6.03 11.04
N ASP A 134 15.84 -7.03 11.53
CA ASP A 134 15.98 -8.32 10.86
C ASP A 134 14.61 -8.99 10.64
N TYR A 135 13.78 -9.06 11.68
CA TYR A 135 12.39 -9.54 11.58
C TYR A 135 11.60 -8.83 10.48
N LEU A 136 11.71 -7.50 10.39
CA LEU A 136 10.96 -6.69 9.41
C LEU A 136 11.45 -6.86 7.97
N THR A 137 12.66 -7.38 7.74
CA THR A 137 13.11 -7.70 6.39
C THR A 137 12.23 -8.74 5.70
N HIS A 138 11.51 -9.56 6.47
CA HIS A 138 10.60 -10.58 5.98
C HIS A 138 9.18 -10.06 5.63
N PHE A 139 8.97 -8.74 5.52
CA PHE A 139 7.64 -8.16 5.30
C PHE A 139 7.48 -7.41 3.97
N ARG A 140 8.38 -7.63 3.02
CA ARG A 140 8.34 -7.03 1.69
C ARG A 140 7.53 -7.87 0.69
N ALA A 141 7.48 -7.40 -0.57
CA ALA A 141 6.72 -8.02 -1.64
C ALA A 141 7.11 -9.48 -1.93
N ASP A 142 8.38 -9.83 -1.82
CA ASP A 142 8.90 -11.18 -2.01
C ASP A 142 8.26 -12.19 -1.03
N SER A 143 8.26 -11.86 0.25
CA SER A 143 7.64 -12.71 1.28
C SER A 143 6.11 -12.75 1.18
N ILE A 144 5.48 -11.64 0.79
CA ILE A 144 4.02 -11.59 0.54
C ILE A 144 3.64 -12.51 -0.62
N VAL A 145 4.44 -12.56 -1.67
CA VAL A 145 4.23 -13.45 -2.82
C VAL A 145 4.45 -14.91 -2.43
N ALA A 146 5.45 -15.19 -1.60
CA ALA A 146 5.67 -16.54 -1.08
C ALA A 146 4.50 -17.03 -0.20
N ASP A 147 3.91 -16.14 0.64
CA ASP A 147 2.67 -16.43 1.35
C ASP A 147 1.52 -16.73 0.39
N ALA A 148 1.37 -15.93 -0.67
CA ALA A 148 0.32 -16.12 -1.65
C ALA A 148 0.43 -17.48 -2.34
N GLU A 149 1.62 -17.93 -2.72
CA GLU A 149 1.85 -19.28 -3.27
C GLU A 149 1.56 -20.37 -2.25
N PHE A 150 2.01 -20.20 -1.01
CA PHE A 150 1.68 -21.15 0.06
C PHE A 150 0.17 -21.27 0.26
N ILE A 151 -0.55 -20.15 0.30
CA ILE A 151 -2.02 -20.10 0.43
C ILE A 151 -2.69 -20.77 -0.77
N ARG A 152 -2.21 -20.50 -1.98
CA ARG A 152 -2.74 -21.11 -3.21
C ARG A 152 -2.66 -22.64 -3.15
N HIS A 153 -1.54 -23.16 -2.70
CA HIS A 153 -1.35 -24.61 -2.51
C HIS A 153 -2.23 -25.17 -1.38
N ALA A 154 -2.32 -24.48 -0.24
CA ALA A 154 -3.16 -24.88 0.88
C ALA A 154 -4.67 -24.90 0.55
N LEU A 155 -5.10 -24.09 -0.42
CA LEU A 155 -6.46 -24.08 -0.96
C LEU A 155 -6.68 -25.07 -2.09
N ASP A 156 -5.68 -25.89 -2.43
CA ASP A 156 -5.68 -26.80 -3.59
C ASP A 156 -6.10 -26.08 -4.88
N SER A 157 -5.64 -24.83 -5.04
CA SER A 157 -5.96 -24.01 -6.20
C SER A 157 -4.93 -24.21 -7.31
N GLY A 158 -5.41 -24.37 -8.54
CA GLY A 158 -4.60 -24.17 -9.73
C GLY A 158 -4.13 -22.70 -9.86
N PRO A 159 -3.59 -22.30 -11.02
CA PRO A 159 -3.24 -20.89 -11.26
C PRO A 159 -4.47 -19.99 -11.06
N TRP A 160 -4.29 -18.92 -10.28
CA TRP A 160 -5.36 -17.98 -9.94
C TRP A 160 -5.18 -16.62 -10.58
N SER A 161 -6.25 -15.82 -10.57
CA SER A 161 -6.22 -14.43 -11.01
C SER A 161 -5.76 -13.54 -9.85
N VAL A 162 -5.04 -12.46 -10.15
CA VAL A 162 -4.57 -11.48 -9.16
C VAL A 162 -5.03 -10.09 -9.57
N LEU A 163 -5.52 -9.31 -8.60
CA LEU A 163 -5.74 -7.87 -8.72
C LEU A 163 -4.88 -7.16 -7.67
N GLY A 164 -3.91 -6.38 -8.13
CA GLY A 164 -3.03 -5.59 -7.27
C GLY A 164 -3.32 -4.09 -7.38
N GLN A 165 -3.52 -3.43 -6.24
CA GLN A 165 -3.66 -1.98 -6.16
C GLN A 165 -2.42 -1.37 -5.54
N SER A 166 -1.86 -0.29 -6.15
CA SER A 166 -0.72 0.43 -5.57
C SER A 166 0.44 -0.53 -5.26
N PHE A 167 0.96 -0.57 -4.03
CA PHE A 167 1.95 -1.56 -3.59
C PHE A 167 1.54 -3.02 -3.89
N GLY A 168 0.24 -3.33 -3.90
CA GLY A 168 -0.25 -4.64 -4.35
C GLY A 168 0.09 -4.95 -5.80
N GLY A 169 0.23 -3.93 -6.66
CA GLY A 169 0.76 -4.05 -8.01
C GLY A 169 2.27 -4.34 -8.04
N PHE A 170 3.03 -3.77 -7.09
CA PHE A 170 4.45 -4.11 -6.89
C PHE A 170 4.59 -5.59 -6.52
N CYS A 171 3.76 -6.07 -5.60
CA CYS A 171 3.68 -7.49 -5.28
C CYS A 171 3.31 -8.35 -6.51
N ALA A 172 2.40 -7.88 -7.36
CA ALA A 172 2.01 -8.60 -8.58
C ALA A 172 3.18 -8.69 -9.60
N LEU A 173 4.01 -7.65 -9.73
CA LEU A 173 5.24 -7.69 -10.54
C LEU A 173 6.28 -8.67 -9.95
N THR A 174 6.42 -8.71 -8.64
CA THR A 174 7.24 -9.71 -7.93
C THR A 174 6.70 -11.12 -8.18
N TYR A 175 5.38 -11.30 -8.17
CA TYR A 175 4.74 -12.58 -8.46
C TYR A 175 5.02 -13.05 -9.90
N LEU A 176 4.90 -12.14 -10.89
CA LEU A 176 5.25 -12.41 -12.29
C LEU A 176 6.73 -12.78 -12.46
N SER A 177 7.60 -12.23 -11.62
CA SER A 177 9.04 -12.49 -11.62
C SER A 177 9.38 -13.88 -11.11
N TYR A 178 8.82 -14.27 -9.96
CA TYR A 178 9.32 -15.44 -9.23
C TYR A 178 8.38 -16.65 -9.23
N ALA A 179 7.07 -16.46 -9.39
CA ALA A 179 6.09 -17.54 -9.37
C ALA A 179 5.02 -17.45 -10.50
N PRO A 180 5.40 -17.16 -11.77
CA PRO A 180 4.43 -16.94 -12.85
C PRO A 180 3.55 -18.15 -13.14
N LYS A 181 3.96 -19.36 -12.75
CA LYS A 181 3.17 -20.59 -12.92
C LYS A 181 1.93 -20.65 -12.03
N GLY A 182 1.92 -19.90 -10.93
CA GLY A 182 0.77 -19.75 -10.04
C GLY A 182 -0.28 -18.76 -10.55
N LEU A 183 0.01 -18.06 -11.65
CA LEU A 183 -0.81 -16.98 -12.19
C LEU A 183 -1.56 -17.40 -13.45
N ARG A 184 -2.86 -17.14 -13.47
CA ARG A 184 -3.73 -17.26 -14.64
C ARG A 184 -3.79 -15.94 -15.43
N GLU A 185 -3.92 -14.84 -14.75
CA GLU A 185 -3.96 -13.47 -15.28
C GLU A 185 -3.70 -12.48 -14.14
N VAL A 186 -3.19 -11.30 -14.49
CA VAL A 186 -2.86 -10.25 -13.52
C VAL A 186 -3.48 -8.93 -13.94
N LEU A 187 -4.17 -8.28 -13.02
CA LEU A 187 -4.75 -6.95 -13.15
C LEU A 187 -4.05 -6.02 -12.16
N ILE A 188 -3.62 -4.85 -12.62
CA ILE A 188 -2.92 -3.86 -11.78
C ILE A 188 -3.62 -2.52 -11.93
N THR A 189 -3.76 -1.78 -10.83
CA THR A 189 -4.31 -0.44 -10.82
C THR A 189 -3.43 0.49 -10.00
N GLY A 190 -2.88 1.55 -10.61
CA GLY A 190 -1.97 2.51 -9.98
C GLY A 190 -0.78 1.83 -9.28
N GLY A 191 -0.19 0.78 -9.88
CA GLY A 191 0.77 -0.08 -9.18
C GLY A 191 1.88 -0.67 -10.06
N LEU A 192 2.31 0.01 -11.12
CA LEU A 192 3.49 -0.39 -11.89
C LEU A 192 4.75 0.24 -11.28
N ALA A 193 5.39 -0.51 -10.38
CA ALA A 193 6.64 -0.11 -9.74
C ALA A 193 7.77 0.12 -10.78
N PRO A 194 8.68 1.06 -10.54
CA PRO A 194 9.95 1.08 -11.28
C PRO A 194 10.74 -0.20 -10.98
N LEU A 195 11.18 -0.89 -12.03
CA LEU A 195 11.86 -2.17 -11.88
C LEU A 195 13.31 -2.01 -11.40
N HIS A 196 13.91 -0.84 -11.56
CA HIS A 196 15.32 -0.56 -11.24
C HIS A 196 15.56 0.92 -10.98
N GLY A 197 16.74 1.21 -10.49
CA GLY A 197 17.22 2.55 -10.14
C GLY A 197 16.99 2.87 -8.65
N PRO A 198 17.72 3.89 -8.17
CA PRO A 198 17.65 4.27 -6.77
C PRO A 198 16.31 4.91 -6.40
N ALA A 199 15.94 4.82 -5.12
CA ALA A 199 14.69 5.36 -4.59
C ALA A 199 14.54 6.88 -4.85
N GLU A 200 15.63 7.64 -4.93
CA GLU A 200 15.63 9.07 -5.27
C GLU A 200 15.00 9.35 -6.63
N ARG A 201 15.11 8.43 -7.57
CA ARG A 201 14.48 8.57 -8.88
C ARG A 201 12.97 8.63 -8.75
N VAL A 202 12.41 7.82 -7.89
CA VAL A 202 10.97 7.81 -7.59
C VAL A 202 10.58 9.13 -6.94
N TYR A 203 11.30 9.54 -5.89
CA TYR A 203 10.94 10.75 -5.16
C TYR A 203 11.08 12.03 -5.98
N ARG A 204 12.08 12.13 -6.87
CA ARG A 204 12.15 13.26 -7.82
C ARG A 204 10.94 13.31 -8.75
N ALA A 205 10.41 12.16 -9.18
CA ALA A 205 9.20 12.12 -9.99
C ALA A 205 7.97 12.50 -9.17
N THR A 206 7.79 11.90 -8.00
CA THR A 206 6.62 12.14 -7.15
C THR A 206 6.59 13.57 -6.58
N PHE A 207 7.72 14.17 -6.18
CA PHE A 207 7.75 15.58 -5.77
C PHE A 207 7.25 16.52 -6.87
N ARG A 208 7.66 16.31 -8.13
CA ARG A 208 7.15 17.12 -9.27
C ARG A 208 5.64 16.96 -9.43
N ARG A 209 5.13 15.71 -9.37
CA ARG A 209 3.69 15.44 -9.49
C ARG A 209 2.90 16.03 -8.32
N VAL A 210 3.43 15.94 -7.11
CA VAL A 210 2.79 16.56 -5.93
C VAL A 210 2.77 18.09 -6.06
N ALA A 211 3.81 18.72 -6.59
CA ALA A 211 3.81 20.16 -6.85
C ALA A 211 2.74 20.57 -7.89
N GLU A 212 2.64 19.82 -9.00
CA GLU A 212 1.60 20.00 -10.02
C GLU A 212 0.19 19.84 -9.43
N ARG A 213 -0.01 18.82 -8.58
CA ARG A 213 -1.29 18.56 -7.91
C ARG A 213 -1.66 19.63 -6.88
N ASN A 214 -0.69 20.17 -6.13
CA ASN A 214 -0.93 21.34 -5.28
C ASN A 214 -1.39 22.54 -6.12
N ALA A 215 -0.76 22.77 -7.27
CA ALA A 215 -1.15 23.88 -8.14
C ALA A 215 -2.58 23.71 -8.68
N GLU A 216 -2.97 22.50 -9.07
CA GLU A 216 -4.33 22.17 -9.49
C GLU A 216 -5.34 22.38 -8.37
N TYR A 217 -5.05 21.86 -7.17
CA TYR A 217 -5.88 22.04 -5.99
C TYR A 217 -6.11 23.52 -5.65
N PHE A 218 -5.05 24.33 -5.61
CA PHE A 218 -5.16 25.75 -5.35
C PHE A 218 -5.77 26.56 -6.52
N ALA A 219 -5.90 25.98 -7.70
CA ALA A 219 -6.70 26.57 -8.77
C ALA A 219 -8.21 26.38 -8.53
N TRP A 220 -8.60 25.28 -7.88
CA TRP A 220 -9.99 25.05 -7.47
C TRP A 220 -10.37 25.83 -6.21
N TYR A 221 -9.46 25.89 -5.24
CA TYR A 221 -9.62 26.54 -3.92
C TYR A 221 -8.49 27.56 -3.66
N PRO A 222 -8.53 28.74 -4.32
CA PRO A 222 -7.45 29.72 -4.23
C PRO A 222 -7.17 30.24 -2.81
N GLU A 223 -8.23 30.36 -1.97
CA GLU A 223 -8.17 30.77 -0.57
C GLU A 223 -7.39 29.81 0.31
N ASP A 224 -7.37 28.52 -0.03
CA ASP A 224 -6.69 27.50 0.75
C ASP A 224 -5.17 27.65 0.71
N ARG A 225 -4.63 28.25 -0.35
CA ARG A 225 -3.19 28.59 -0.41
C ARG A 225 -2.78 29.54 0.72
N GLU A 226 -3.61 30.55 0.97
CA GLU A 226 -3.38 31.49 2.06
C GLU A 226 -3.59 30.81 3.41
N THR A 227 -4.62 30.01 3.55
CA THR A 227 -4.95 29.25 4.77
C THR A 227 -3.81 28.29 5.12
N VAL A 228 -3.29 27.50 4.18
CA VAL A 228 -2.14 26.60 4.38
C VAL A 228 -0.91 27.39 4.84
N THR A 229 -0.60 28.49 4.15
CA THR A 229 0.52 29.36 4.51
C THR A 229 0.36 29.91 5.93
N ARG A 230 -0.84 30.37 6.28
CA ARG A 230 -1.17 30.89 7.61
C ARG A 230 -1.02 29.83 8.70
N ILE A 231 -1.48 28.60 8.46
CA ILE A 231 -1.31 27.48 9.40
C ILE A 231 0.18 27.17 9.60
N VAL A 232 0.96 27.08 8.54
CA VAL A 232 2.41 26.82 8.62
C VAL A 232 3.09 27.93 9.44
N ARG A 233 2.81 29.21 9.17
CA ARG A 233 3.37 30.34 9.94
C ARG A 233 2.95 30.33 11.39
N HIS A 234 1.69 29.97 11.67
CA HIS A 234 1.20 29.83 13.04
C HIS A 234 1.99 28.74 13.79
N LEU A 235 2.20 27.58 13.18
CA LEU A 235 2.95 26.45 13.78
C LEU A 235 4.46 26.72 13.93
N GLU A 236 5.04 27.61 13.12
CA GLU A 236 6.41 28.10 13.30
C GLU A 236 6.55 29.02 14.52
N GLN A 237 5.51 29.79 14.82
CA GLN A 237 5.52 30.84 15.87
C GLN A 237 4.94 30.35 17.20
N HIS A 238 4.11 29.33 17.20
CA HIS A 238 3.38 28.83 18.36
C HIS A 238 3.56 27.32 18.50
N GLU A 239 3.62 26.86 19.73
CA GLU A 239 3.61 25.43 20.02
C GLU A 239 2.17 24.96 20.16
N GLU A 240 1.71 24.20 19.18
CA GLU A 240 0.42 23.53 19.21
C GLU A 240 0.62 22.05 19.52
N PHE A 241 -0.20 21.51 20.41
CA PHE A 241 -0.13 20.11 20.83
C PHE A 241 -1.40 19.37 20.44
N LEU A 242 -1.21 18.20 19.86
CA LEU A 242 -2.32 17.27 19.56
C LEU A 242 -2.81 16.61 20.86
N ALA A 243 -4.03 16.08 20.85
CA ALA A 243 -4.62 15.43 22.03
C ALA A 243 -3.81 14.22 22.56
N SER A 244 -2.96 13.62 21.72
CA SER A 244 -2.01 12.56 22.08
C SER A 244 -0.74 13.06 22.79
N GLY A 245 -0.57 14.39 22.90
CA GLY A 245 0.48 15.04 23.68
C GLY A 245 1.72 15.44 22.90
N GLU A 246 1.85 15.08 21.64
CA GLU A 246 2.95 15.51 20.78
C GLU A 246 2.68 16.86 20.12
N ARG A 247 3.75 17.58 19.82
CA ARG A 247 3.68 18.84 19.10
C ARG A 247 3.27 18.58 17.64
N LEU A 248 2.34 19.40 17.12
CA LEU A 248 2.09 19.52 15.69
C LEU A 248 3.10 20.49 15.10
N THR A 249 4.04 19.97 14.31
CA THR A 249 5.00 20.81 13.58
C THR A 249 4.47 21.20 12.21
N PRO A 250 5.01 22.24 11.56
CA PRO A 250 4.66 22.61 10.19
C PRO A 250 4.79 21.43 9.22
N GLU A 251 5.88 20.67 9.29
CA GLU A 251 6.15 19.52 8.44
C GLU A 251 5.11 18.42 8.65
N ARG A 252 4.70 18.15 9.89
CA ARG A 252 3.64 17.19 10.17
C ARG A 252 2.29 17.66 9.63
N PHE A 253 1.98 18.92 9.73
CA PHE A 253 0.76 19.47 9.10
C PHE A 253 0.78 19.26 7.59
N GLN A 254 1.92 19.51 6.90
CA GLN A 254 2.01 19.33 5.45
C GLN A 254 1.67 17.91 4.98
N MET A 255 1.75 16.89 5.87
CA MET A 255 1.34 15.51 5.56
C MET A 255 -0.15 15.37 5.21
N VAL A 256 -1.00 16.36 5.51
CA VAL A 256 -2.42 16.33 5.08
C VAL A 256 -2.54 16.35 3.55
N GLY A 257 -1.47 16.67 2.84
CA GLY A 257 -1.39 16.54 1.38
C GLY A 257 -1.63 15.12 0.84
N SER A 258 -1.67 14.10 1.72
CA SER A 258 -2.17 12.77 1.35
C SER A 258 -3.62 12.77 0.82
N PHE A 259 -4.41 13.82 1.07
CA PHE A 259 -5.71 14.01 0.44
C PHE A 259 -5.63 14.25 -1.08
N LEU A 260 -4.51 14.79 -1.54
CA LEU A 260 -4.29 15.11 -2.96
C LEU A 260 -4.18 13.86 -3.85
N GLY A 261 -3.97 12.68 -3.28
CA GLY A 261 -3.79 11.43 -4.01
C GLY A 261 -5.05 10.86 -4.65
N GLY A 262 -6.23 11.43 -4.41
CA GLY A 262 -7.49 10.96 -5.00
C GLY A 262 -8.50 12.07 -5.16
N ASN A 263 -9.35 11.97 -6.19
CA ASN A 263 -10.40 12.95 -6.43
C ASN A 263 -11.50 12.92 -5.37
N THR A 264 -11.79 11.73 -4.80
CA THR A 264 -12.84 11.56 -3.78
C THR A 264 -12.53 12.23 -2.45
N ARG A 265 -11.28 12.66 -2.24
CA ARG A 265 -10.80 13.20 -0.96
C ARG A 265 -10.35 14.64 -1.03
N VAL A 266 -10.14 15.18 -2.22
CA VAL A 266 -9.59 16.54 -2.39
C VAL A 266 -10.49 17.62 -1.79
N ASP A 267 -11.82 17.49 -1.96
CA ASP A 267 -12.79 18.42 -1.36
C ASP A 267 -12.80 18.33 0.18
N SER A 268 -12.49 17.14 0.74
CA SER A 268 -12.37 16.96 2.19
C SER A 268 -11.17 17.72 2.76
N LEU A 269 -10.14 17.97 1.97
CA LEU A 269 -9.02 18.85 2.37
C LEU A 269 -9.50 20.30 2.50
N HIS A 270 -10.27 20.79 1.53
CA HIS A 270 -10.85 22.13 1.61
C HIS A 270 -11.69 22.31 2.88
N TYR A 271 -12.64 21.39 3.13
CA TYR A 271 -13.47 21.44 4.34
C TYR A 271 -12.67 21.30 5.65
N LEU A 272 -11.57 20.55 5.65
CA LEU A 272 -10.65 20.52 6.79
C LEU A 272 -10.04 21.91 7.04
N LEU A 273 -9.63 22.61 5.98
CA LEU A 273 -8.98 23.92 6.07
C LEU A 273 -9.97 25.04 6.45
N GLU A 274 -11.25 24.93 6.07
CA GLU A 274 -12.30 25.87 6.51
C GLU A 274 -12.41 25.92 8.04
N ASP A 275 -12.25 24.79 8.71
CA ASP A 275 -12.36 24.65 10.17
C ASP A 275 -11.06 25.01 10.92
N ALA A 276 -10.00 25.44 10.21
CA ALA A 276 -8.66 25.56 10.80
C ALA A 276 -8.58 26.58 11.93
N PHE A 277 -9.22 27.75 11.82
CA PHE A 277 -9.08 28.83 12.79
C PHE A 277 -10.39 29.21 13.43
N ILE A 278 -10.30 29.58 14.71
CA ILE A 278 -11.35 30.28 15.46
C ILE A 278 -10.84 31.66 15.90
N GLU A 279 -11.72 32.64 15.85
CA GLU A 279 -11.46 33.97 16.38
C GLU A 279 -11.62 33.96 17.91
N THR A 280 -10.65 34.52 18.62
CA THR A 280 -10.72 34.71 20.06
C THR A 280 -10.35 36.15 20.46
N PRO A 281 -10.72 36.62 21.66
CA PRO A 281 -10.31 37.94 22.13
C PRO A 281 -8.79 38.14 22.23
N LEU A 282 -8.01 37.07 22.18
CA LEU A 282 -6.53 37.05 22.22
C LEU A 282 -5.89 36.82 20.86
N GLY A 283 -6.66 36.88 19.78
CA GLY A 283 -6.26 36.58 18.41
C GLY A 283 -6.72 35.19 17.98
N ASP A 284 -6.43 34.87 16.71
CA ASP A 284 -6.85 33.60 16.10
C ASP A 284 -6.07 32.43 16.67
N ARG A 285 -6.77 31.30 16.82
CA ARG A 285 -6.23 30.02 17.31
C ARG A 285 -6.61 28.92 16.37
N LEU A 286 -5.76 27.88 16.27
CA LEU A 286 -6.19 26.65 15.61
C LEU A 286 -7.33 26.00 16.42
N SER A 287 -8.38 25.56 15.73
CA SER A 287 -9.54 24.98 16.37
C SER A 287 -9.23 23.56 16.88
N GLU A 288 -9.85 23.16 18.00
CA GLU A 288 -9.70 21.81 18.51
C GLU A 288 -10.23 20.75 17.53
N ALA A 289 -11.29 21.07 16.77
CA ALA A 289 -11.84 20.19 15.76
C ALA A 289 -10.85 19.94 14.63
N PHE A 290 -10.18 20.98 14.14
CA PHE A 290 -9.11 20.87 13.16
C PHE A 290 -7.93 20.05 13.67
N LEU A 291 -7.44 20.36 14.88
CA LEU A 291 -6.30 19.64 15.48
C LEU A 291 -6.60 18.14 15.64
N GLU A 292 -7.82 17.77 16.03
CA GLU A 292 -8.21 16.35 16.14
C GLU A 292 -8.29 15.64 14.78
N GLN A 293 -8.81 16.31 13.76
CA GLN A 293 -8.83 15.76 12.41
C GLN A 293 -7.40 15.58 11.87
N VAL A 294 -6.54 16.61 12.01
CA VAL A 294 -5.13 16.54 11.62
C VAL A 294 -4.42 15.40 12.36
N ARG A 295 -4.63 15.26 13.67
CA ARG A 295 -4.07 14.17 14.47
C ARG A 295 -4.38 12.80 13.85
N SER A 296 -5.62 12.57 13.48
CA SER A 296 -6.06 11.30 12.89
C SER A 296 -5.43 11.01 11.52
N LEU A 297 -5.10 12.05 10.77
CA LEU A 297 -4.51 11.96 9.43
C LEU A 297 -2.98 11.74 9.46
N VAL A 298 -2.29 12.42 10.39
CA VAL A 298 -0.81 12.39 10.44
C VAL A 298 -0.25 11.32 11.36
N SER A 299 -1.05 10.72 12.24
CA SER A 299 -0.61 9.62 13.10
C SER A 299 -0.48 8.32 12.33
N ARG A 300 0.60 7.58 12.60
CA ARG A 300 0.84 6.22 12.08
C ARG A 300 0.52 5.12 13.09
N ALA A 301 -0.20 5.44 14.15
CA ALA A 301 -0.58 4.48 15.19
C ALA A 301 -1.38 3.28 14.65
N GLY A 302 -2.23 3.50 13.65
CA GLY A 302 -3.02 2.44 13.02
C GLY A 302 -2.27 1.60 11.97
N ASN A 303 -1.10 2.06 11.52
CA ASN A 303 -0.27 1.36 10.52
C ASN A 303 1.20 1.78 10.63
N PRO A 304 1.92 1.37 11.69
CA PRO A 304 3.35 1.69 11.83
C PRO A 304 4.20 1.03 10.75
N LEU A 305 3.78 -0.14 10.26
CA LEU A 305 4.47 -0.89 9.21
C LEU A 305 4.61 -0.06 7.91
N TYR A 306 3.62 0.76 7.59
CA TYR A 306 3.68 1.68 6.46
C TYR A 306 4.93 2.58 6.55
N ALA A 307 5.12 3.29 7.66
CA ALA A 307 6.24 4.20 7.81
C ALA A 307 7.60 3.49 7.82
N VAL A 308 7.67 2.35 8.50
CA VAL A 308 8.95 1.61 8.67
C VAL A 308 9.43 0.97 7.36
N LEU A 309 8.50 0.49 6.51
CA LEU A 309 8.85 -0.22 5.28
C LEU A 309 8.65 0.61 4.00
N HIS A 310 8.14 1.84 4.10
CA HIS A 310 7.75 2.59 2.90
C HIS A 310 8.88 2.72 1.87
N GLU A 311 10.08 3.14 2.26
CA GLU A 311 11.20 3.23 1.32
C GLU A 311 11.76 1.85 0.92
N SER A 312 11.68 0.86 1.81
CA SER A 312 12.23 -0.48 1.55
C SER A 312 11.57 -1.20 0.37
N ILE A 313 10.35 -0.75 -0.05
CA ILE A 313 9.69 -1.28 -1.25
C ILE A 313 10.45 -0.98 -2.54
N TYR A 314 11.37 -0.01 -2.52
CA TYR A 314 12.26 0.36 -3.63
C TYR A 314 13.68 -0.19 -3.48
N GLY A 315 14.03 -0.73 -2.30
CA GLY A 315 15.38 -1.25 -2.02
C GLY A 315 15.67 -2.53 -2.81
N GLN A 316 16.71 -2.50 -3.67
CA GLN A 316 17.15 -3.65 -4.47
C GLN A 316 18.68 -3.60 -4.63
N GLY A 317 19.41 -4.22 -3.69
CA GLY A 317 20.87 -4.27 -3.70
C GLY A 317 21.57 -2.94 -3.33
N GLU A 318 20.81 -1.99 -2.81
CA GLU A 318 21.30 -0.70 -2.34
C GLU A 318 20.48 -0.19 -1.15
N ALA A 319 21.09 0.67 -0.32
CA ALA A 319 20.37 1.33 0.77
C ALA A 319 19.52 2.46 0.23
N THR A 320 18.33 2.64 0.82
CA THR A 320 17.47 3.78 0.48
C THR A 320 17.94 5.06 1.20
N ASP A 321 18.49 4.91 2.40
CA ASP A 321 19.15 5.95 3.20
C ASP A 321 18.36 7.27 3.24
N TRP A 322 17.05 7.16 3.52
CA TRP A 322 16.12 8.29 3.59
C TRP A 322 16.09 9.11 2.29
N ALA A 323 15.90 8.44 1.16
CA ALA A 323 15.93 9.05 -0.16
C ALA A 323 14.93 10.21 -0.31
N ALA A 324 13.71 10.09 0.24
CA ALA A 324 12.73 11.17 0.22
C ALA A 324 13.24 12.43 0.94
N TRP A 325 13.92 12.25 2.08
CA TRP A 325 14.50 13.35 2.86
C TRP A 325 15.63 14.05 2.10
N ARG A 326 16.52 13.27 1.46
CA ARG A 326 17.61 13.84 0.67
C ARG A 326 17.11 14.58 -0.57
N VAL A 327 16.11 14.02 -1.25
CA VAL A 327 15.51 14.63 -2.45
C VAL A 327 14.72 15.90 -2.11
N LEU A 328 14.15 16.02 -0.90
CA LEU A 328 13.45 17.26 -0.46
C LEU A 328 14.32 18.51 -0.59
N GLU A 329 15.66 18.37 -0.47
CA GLU A 329 16.58 19.51 -0.65
C GLU A 329 16.54 20.11 -2.06
N GLU A 330 16.12 19.34 -3.05
CA GLU A 330 15.97 19.77 -4.44
C GLU A 330 14.63 20.52 -4.68
N PHE A 331 13.70 20.48 -3.70
CA PHE A 331 12.33 21.00 -3.80
C PHE A 331 12.01 21.97 -2.63
N PRO A 332 12.62 23.17 -2.60
CA PRO A 332 12.48 24.09 -1.48
C PRO A 332 11.05 24.57 -1.22
N GLU A 333 10.14 24.49 -2.21
CA GLU A 333 8.74 24.84 -2.10
C GLU A 333 7.95 23.96 -1.11
N PHE A 334 8.46 22.77 -0.76
CA PHE A 334 7.88 21.89 0.25
C PHE A 334 8.42 22.13 1.66
N LYS A 335 9.41 23.03 1.83
CA LYS A 335 9.93 23.37 3.13
C LYS A 335 9.01 24.40 3.82
N PRO A 336 8.80 24.31 5.14
CA PRO A 336 7.96 25.26 5.87
C PRO A 336 8.36 26.72 5.66
N GLY A 337 9.68 27.00 5.54
CA GLY A 337 10.21 28.34 5.29
C GLY A 337 9.95 28.92 3.89
N ALA A 338 9.35 28.18 2.97
CA ALA A 338 8.97 28.70 1.64
C ALA A 338 7.95 29.85 1.76
N GLU A 339 7.90 30.74 0.79
CA GLU A 339 6.93 31.85 0.75
C GLU A 339 5.49 31.34 0.81
N ALA A 340 5.17 30.32 0.02
CA ALA A 340 3.89 29.61 0.01
C ALA A 340 4.16 28.10 0.05
N PRO A 341 4.32 27.50 1.25
CA PRO A 341 4.71 26.11 1.41
C PRO A 341 3.65 25.16 0.87
N LEU A 342 4.10 24.13 0.12
CA LEU A 342 3.24 23.11 -0.47
C LEU A 342 2.98 21.96 0.51
N LEU A 343 1.87 21.27 0.30
CA LEU A 343 1.52 20.05 1.01
C LEU A 343 2.27 18.85 0.41
N THR A 344 2.72 17.92 1.24
CA THR A 344 3.51 16.75 0.82
C THR A 344 2.61 15.56 0.44
N GLY A 345 3.17 14.60 -0.31
CA GLY A 345 2.51 13.34 -0.67
C GLY A 345 2.96 12.17 0.23
N GLU A 346 3.16 11.00 -0.40
CA GLU A 346 3.66 9.78 0.28
C GLU A 346 5.18 9.77 0.42
N MET A 347 5.70 10.65 1.26
CA MET A 347 7.11 10.70 1.60
C MET A 347 7.27 10.39 3.09
N VAL A 348 8.16 9.48 3.43
CA VAL A 348 8.49 9.17 4.83
C VAL A 348 9.87 9.74 5.14
N TYR A 349 9.94 10.50 6.23
CA TYR A 349 11.13 11.22 6.64
C TYR A 349 11.64 10.73 7.99
N PRO A 350 12.94 10.88 8.32
CA PRO A 350 13.50 10.49 9.61
C PRO A 350 12.75 11.07 10.80
N TRP A 351 12.33 12.34 10.71
CA TRP A 351 11.64 13.04 11.79
C TRP A 351 10.24 12.46 12.12
N TYR A 352 9.63 11.63 11.27
CA TYR A 352 8.42 10.88 11.62
C TYR A 352 8.66 10.04 12.87
N PHE A 353 9.85 9.45 12.96
CA PHE A 353 10.29 8.58 14.06
C PHE A 353 10.80 9.35 15.28
N GLU A 354 10.79 10.67 15.22
CA GLU A 354 11.13 11.57 16.34
C GLU A 354 9.88 12.26 16.89
N GLN A 355 8.83 12.42 16.09
CA GLN A 355 7.68 13.25 16.40
C GLN A 355 6.38 12.47 16.61
N ASP A 356 6.16 11.33 15.90
CA ASP A 356 4.96 10.52 16.10
C ASP A 356 5.16 9.54 17.26
N PRO A 357 4.35 9.64 18.36
CA PRO A 357 4.48 8.76 19.51
C PRO A 357 4.37 7.26 19.18
N ALA A 358 3.69 6.90 18.09
CA ALA A 358 3.61 5.53 17.62
C ALA A 358 4.90 5.04 16.95
N LEU A 359 5.68 5.95 16.40
CA LEU A 359 6.91 5.64 15.64
C LEU A 359 8.19 5.87 16.44
N ILE A 360 8.20 6.74 17.46
CA ILE A 360 9.38 7.01 18.30
C ILE A 360 10.07 5.71 18.76
N PRO A 361 9.38 4.68 19.24
CA PRO A 361 10.01 3.43 19.64
C PRO A 361 10.68 2.65 18.50
N LEU A 362 10.37 2.98 17.25
CA LEU A 362 10.84 2.31 16.05
C LEU A 362 11.96 3.10 15.34
N ARG A 363 12.43 4.22 15.91
CA ARG A 363 13.42 5.11 15.29
C ARG A 363 14.69 4.37 14.88
N ASP A 364 15.27 3.62 15.80
CA ASP A 364 16.53 2.93 15.55
C ASP A 364 16.34 1.73 14.58
N VAL A 365 15.15 1.10 14.60
CA VAL A 365 14.76 0.06 13.65
C VAL A 365 14.67 0.63 12.23
N ALA A 366 13.99 1.77 12.07
CA ALA A 366 13.83 2.43 10.79
C ALA A 366 15.19 2.90 10.21
N ALA A 367 16.09 3.40 11.08
CA ALA A 367 17.44 3.79 10.68
C ALA A 367 18.26 2.58 10.17
N LEU A 368 18.16 1.42 10.82
CA LEU A 368 18.81 0.19 10.38
C LEU A 368 18.26 -0.29 9.02
N LEU A 369 16.94 -0.24 8.83
CA LEU A 369 16.33 -0.62 7.54
C LEU A 369 16.69 0.35 6.42
N ALA A 370 16.73 1.65 6.68
CA ALA A 370 17.16 2.65 5.71
C ALA A 370 18.61 2.45 5.27
N ALA A 371 19.50 2.10 6.21
CA ALA A 371 20.93 1.86 5.95
C ALA A 371 21.24 0.47 5.33
N LYS A 372 20.24 -0.44 5.28
CA LYS A 372 20.44 -1.79 4.74
C LYS A 372 20.69 -1.72 3.23
N SER A 373 21.86 -2.20 2.79
CA SER A 373 22.30 -2.14 1.39
C SER A 373 22.18 -3.47 0.64
N ASP A 374 21.97 -4.58 1.35
CA ASP A 374 21.92 -5.93 0.80
C ASP A 374 20.48 -6.44 0.61
N TRP A 375 19.57 -5.55 0.21
CA TRP A 375 18.21 -5.93 -0.14
C TRP A 375 18.17 -6.88 -1.34
N CYS A 376 17.44 -7.99 -1.19
CA CYS A 376 17.20 -8.91 -2.31
C CYS A 376 16.45 -8.22 -3.46
N PRO A 377 16.76 -8.56 -4.72
CA PRO A 377 15.97 -8.08 -5.87
C PRO A 377 14.51 -8.47 -5.75
N LEU A 378 13.62 -7.53 -6.04
CA LEU A 378 12.17 -7.76 -6.06
C LEU A 378 11.67 -8.17 -7.45
N TYR A 379 12.45 -7.94 -8.50
CA TYR A 379 12.05 -8.20 -9.88
C TYR A 379 13.11 -8.96 -10.65
N ASP A 380 12.69 -10.00 -11.38
CA ASP A 380 13.50 -10.71 -12.36
C ASP A 380 13.23 -10.16 -13.76
N HIS A 381 14.12 -9.27 -14.22
CA HIS A 381 14.00 -8.62 -15.52
C HIS A 381 13.97 -9.62 -16.70
N GLN A 382 14.71 -10.74 -16.58
CA GLN A 382 14.76 -11.74 -17.64
C GLN A 382 13.43 -12.48 -17.73
N GLN A 383 12.86 -12.85 -16.57
CA GLN A 383 11.54 -13.49 -16.50
C GLN A 383 10.43 -12.55 -16.99
N LEU A 384 10.47 -11.27 -16.60
CA LEU A 384 9.49 -10.28 -17.03
C LEU A 384 9.54 -10.04 -18.56
N ALA A 385 10.75 -10.00 -19.13
CA ALA A 385 10.95 -9.84 -20.58
C ALA A 385 10.44 -11.02 -21.42
N VAL A 386 10.27 -12.20 -20.82
CA VAL A 386 9.72 -13.41 -21.49
C VAL A 386 8.36 -13.81 -20.93
N ASN A 387 7.71 -12.95 -20.16
CA ASN A 387 6.43 -13.21 -19.53
C ASN A 387 5.40 -13.78 -20.53
N LYS A 388 4.59 -14.72 -20.06
CA LYS A 388 3.50 -15.37 -20.82
C LYS A 388 2.15 -15.22 -20.11
N VAL A 389 2.13 -14.73 -18.89
CA VAL A 389 0.89 -14.48 -18.16
C VAL A 389 0.20 -13.26 -18.75
N PRO A 390 -1.10 -13.31 -19.08
CA PRO A 390 -1.83 -12.13 -19.49
C PRO A 390 -1.84 -11.08 -18.37
N VAL A 391 -1.41 -9.84 -18.67
CA VAL A 391 -1.33 -8.74 -17.71
C VAL A 391 -1.99 -7.50 -18.29
N ALA A 392 -2.83 -6.83 -17.50
CA ALA A 392 -3.36 -5.51 -17.83
C ALA A 392 -3.18 -4.54 -16.65
N ALA A 393 -2.84 -3.30 -16.95
CA ALA A 393 -2.65 -2.25 -15.95
C ALA A 393 -3.41 -0.97 -16.30
N ALA A 394 -4.12 -0.41 -15.32
CA ALA A 394 -4.57 0.97 -15.35
C ALA A 394 -3.42 1.86 -14.84
N VAL A 395 -3.00 2.81 -15.66
CA VAL A 395 -1.96 3.80 -15.36
C VAL A 395 -2.61 5.17 -15.35
N TYR A 396 -2.53 5.84 -14.22
CA TYR A 396 -3.11 7.17 -14.05
C TYR A 396 -2.06 8.22 -14.37
N LYS A 397 -2.39 9.10 -15.31
CA LYS A 397 -1.44 10.06 -15.87
C LYS A 397 -0.91 11.06 -14.84
N ASP A 398 -1.77 11.47 -13.92
CA ASP A 398 -1.49 12.49 -12.92
C ASP A 398 -1.40 11.88 -11.51
N ASP A 399 -0.98 10.60 -11.43
CA ASP A 399 -0.76 9.89 -10.16
C ASP A 399 0.44 10.51 -9.42
N ILE A 400 0.21 10.94 -8.18
CA ILE A 400 1.22 11.56 -7.33
C ILE A 400 2.05 10.57 -6.51
N TYR A 401 1.71 9.28 -6.55
CA TYR A 401 2.35 8.21 -5.77
C TYR A 401 3.10 7.23 -6.68
N VAL A 402 2.48 6.80 -7.78
CA VAL A 402 3.07 5.87 -8.72
C VAL A 402 3.19 6.57 -10.09
N ASP A 403 4.33 7.20 -10.30
CA ASP A 403 4.57 8.08 -11.44
C ASP A 403 4.29 7.40 -12.79
N HIS A 404 3.62 8.14 -13.67
CA HIS A 404 3.24 7.68 -15.00
C HIS A 404 4.43 7.24 -15.85
N ASP A 405 5.50 8.03 -15.92
CA ASP A 405 6.60 7.76 -16.83
C ASP A 405 7.40 6.53 -16.36
N LEU A 406 7.60 6.40 -15.06
CA LEU A 406 8.21 5.19 -14.45
C LEU A 406 7.32 3.96 -14.65
N SER A 407 6.00 4.12 -14.60
CA SER A 407 5.04 3.06 -14.90
C SER A 407 5.12 2.61 -16.35
N MET A 408 5.25 3.54 -17.29
CA MET A 408 5.35 3.20 -18.70
C MET A 408 6.69 2.54 -19.07
N GLU A 409 7.79 2.89 -18.38
CA GLU A 409 9.05 2.14 -18.51
C GLU A 409 8.88 0.69 -18.09
N THR A 410 8.23 0.45 -16.95
CA THR A 410 7.92 -0.90 -16.49
C THR A 410 7.01 -1.64 -17.45
N ALA A 411 5.98 -0.98 -17.97
CA ALA A 411 5.08 -1.57 -18.95
C ALA A 411 5.81 -2.03 -20.21
N ALA A 412 6.78 -1.24 -20.68
CA ALA A 412 7.61 -1.59 -21.83
C ALA A 412 8.55 -2.78 -21.57
N ALA A 413 8.98 -2.99 -20.32
CA ALA A 413 9.88 -4.07 -19.93
C ALA A 413 9.16 -5.42 -19.70
N VAL A 414 7.86 -5.40 -19.39
CA VAL A 414 7.07 -6.61 -19.13
C VAL A 414 6.38 -7.07 -20.42
N ARG A 415 6.82 -8.20 -20.96
CA ARG A 415 6.25 -8.74 -22.20
C ARG A 415 4.76 -9.00 -22.06
N GLY A 416 3.98 -8.48 -23.01
CA GLY A 416 2.53 -8.74 -23.10
C GLY A 416 1.68 -7.98 -22.09
N LEU A 417 2.27 -7.08 -21.31
CA LEU A 417 1.52 -6.18 -20.45
C LEU A 417 0.77 -5.16 -21.33
N GLN A 418 -0.54 -5.07 -21.13
CA GLN A 418 -1.39 -4.08 -21.80
C GLN A 418 -1.72 -2.96 -20.83
N THR A 419 -1.48 -1.72 -21.24
CA THR A 419 -1.80 -0.54 -20.44
C THR A 419 -3.08 0.11 -20.90
N TRP A 420 -3.87 0.56 -19.96
CA TRP A 420 -4.88 1.58 -20.13
C TRP A 420 -4.44 2.84 -19.39
N VAL A 421 -3.95 3.81 -20.17
CA VAL A 421 -3.57 5.13 -19.63
C VAL A 421 -4.80 6.02 -19.62
N THR A 422 -5.08 6.69 -18.51
CA THR A 422 -6.19 7.63 -18.38
C THR A 422 -5.81 8.81 -17.49
N ASP A 423 -6.42 9.95 -17.73
CA ASP A 423 -6.40 11.17 -16.92
C ASP A 423 -7.75 11.43 -16.21
N ASP A 424 -8.70 10.48 -16.30
CA ASP A 424 -9.98 10.57 -15.61
C ASP A 424 -9.84 10.41 -14.07
N PHE A 425 -8.77 9.74 -13.62
CA PHE A 425 -8.57 9.37 -12.23
C PHE A 425 -7.17 9.73 -11.75
N HIS A 426 -7.05 9.91 -10.44
CA HIS A 426 -5.78 9.88 -9.72
C HIS A 426 -5.53 8.50 -9.10
N HIS A 427 -4.65 8.41 -8.10
CA HIS A 427 -4.19 7.12 -7.54
C HIS A 427 -5.31 6.18 -7.06
N ASP A 428 -6.42 6.72 -6.55
CA ASP A 428 -7.52 5.92 -5.99
C ASP A 428 -8.67 5.62 -6.98
N GLY A 429 -8.38 5.64 -8.29
CA GLY A 429 -9.39 5.41 -9.33
C GLY A 429 -10.25 4.17 -9.10
N ILE A 430 -9.67 3.05 -8.57
CA ILE A 430 -10.45 1.85 -8.24
C ILE A 430 -11.47 2.10 -7.12
N GLY A 431 -11.26 3.11 -6.29
CA GLY A 431 -12.22 3.59 -5.30
C GLY A 431 -13.34 4.42 -5.93
N GLU A 432 -13.04 5.16 -7.00
CA GLU A 432 -13.98 6.04 -7.72
C GLU A 432 -14.90 5.25 -8.67
N ASP A 433 -14.32 4.49 -9.61
CA ASP A 433 -15.04 3.63 -10.57
C ASP A 433 -14.46 2.22 -10.61
N GLY A 434 -14.55 1.53 -9.48
CA GLY A 434 -14.02 0.17 -9.39
C GLY A 434 -14.65 -0.81 -10.35
N GLU A 435 -15.96 -0.69 -10.65
CA GLU A 435 -16.64 -1.57 -11.61
C GLU A 435 -16.13 -1.35 -13.03
N GLY A 436 -16.03 -0.09 -13.48
CA GLY A 436 -15.52 0.26 -14.81
C GLY A 436 -14.07 -0.15 -15.01
N ILE A 437 -13.21 0.16 -14.03
CA ILE A 437 -11.78 -0.20 -14.06
C ILE A 437 -11.60 -1.71 -14.12
N PHE A 438 -12.28 -2.47 -13.22
CA PHE A 438 -12.16 -3.93 -13.22
C PHE A 438 -12.60 -4.53 -14.57
N ARG A 439 -13.76 -4.09 -15.11
CA ARG A 439 -14.27 -4.57 -16.40
C ARG A 439 -13.32 -4.24 -17.55
N ARG A 440 -12.69 -3.08 -17.51
CA ARG A 440 -11.73 -2.66 -18.53
C ARG A 440 -10.51 -3.57 -18.50
N LEU A 441 -9.92 -3.76 -17.32
CA LEU A 441 -8.71 -4.58 -17.17
C LEU A 441 -8.97 -6.06 -17.51
N ILE A 442 -10.06 -6.66 -17.00
CA ILE A 442 -10.39 -8.06 -17.32
C ILE A 442 -10.71 -8.24 -18.81
N GLY A 443 -11.30 -7.23 -19.45
CA GLY A 443 -11.54 -7.21 -20.89
C GLY A 443 -10.23 -7.24 -21.69
N LEU A 444 -9.23 -6.45 -21.30
CA LEU A 444 -7.91 -6.43 -21.92
C LEU A 444 -7.22 -7.80 -21.85
N VAL A 445 -7.13 -8.42 -20.68
CA VAL A 445 -6.47 -9.75 -20.55
C VAL A 445 -7.23 -10.86 -21.26
N ARG A 446 -8.56 -10.76 -21.41
CA ARG A 446 -9.38 -11.76 -22.12
C ARG A 446 -9.32 -11.60 -23.64
N SER A 447 -9.09 -10.37 -24.14
CA SER A 447 -8.97 -10.10 -25.59
C SER A 447 -7.61 -10.53 -26.16
N SER A 448 -6.62 -10.77 -25.31
CA SER A 448 -5.27 -11.22 -25.72
C SER A 448 -5.10 -12.74 -25.78
N ARG A 449 -6.16 -13.48 -25.46
CA ARG A 449 -6.24 -14.96 -25.58
C ARG A 449 -6.82 -15.33 -26.95
#